data_2f65a2a5925119938cd42135959904da
#
_entry.id   2f65a2a5925119938cd42135959904da
#
_cell.length_a   1.000
_cell.length_b   1.000
_cell.length_c   1.000
_cell.angle_alpha   90.00
_cell.angle_beta   90.00
_cell.angle_gamma   90.00
#
_symmetry.space_group_name_H-M   'P 1'
#
loop_
_entity.id
_entity.type
_entity.pdbx_description
1 polymer ?
#
loop_
_entity_poly.entity_id
_entity_poly.type
_entity_poly.pdbx_seq_one_letter_code
_entity_poly.pdbx_strand_id
1 'polypeptide(L)'
;MTSENRTLTPVWIAYVDGRRLGTGYEGALKRIYIHDRLDFAGTASLLFGIPPADFFNDGTFTIGSEVSIHLGYKDDVQEVFAGEVTGFAPRLDEYSAPLMEVKMHF
;
A
#
# COMPACT_ATOMS: atom_id res chain seq x y z
N MET A 1 3.34 -30.80 15.48
CA MET A 1 3.15 -30.29 15.10
C MET A 1 3.21 -29.48 14.53
N THR A 2 3.49 -29.54 14.18
CA THR A 2 3.46 -28.81 13.67
C THR A 2 2.88 -27.65 13.25
N SER A 3 1.85 -27.34 13.55
CA SER A 3 1.18 -26.15 13.07
C SER A 3 1.96 -24.88 13.31
N GLU A 4 2.70 -24.87 14.30
CA GLU A 4 3.54 -23.70 14.58
C GLU A 4 4.61 -23.50 13.53
N ASN A 5 4.86 -24.49 12.73
CA ASN A 5 5.81 -24.33 11.63
C ASN A 5 5.15 -23.74 10.39
N ARG A 6 3.86 -23.55 10.43
CA ARG A 6 3.20 -22.91 9.31
C ARG A 6 3.63 -21.47 9.23
N THR A 7 3.85 -21.05 8.03
CA THR A 7 4.07 -19.66 7.78
C THR A 7 2.76 -18.89 8.01
N LEU A 8 2.80 -17.97 8.94
CA LEU A 8 1.68 -17.07 9.14
C LEU A 8 1.89 -15.90 8.20
N THR A 9 1.42 -16.07 6.98
CA THR A 9 1.56 -15.02 5.98
C THR A 9 0.66 -13.85 6.34
N PRO A 10 1.22 -12.67 6.53
CA PRO A 10 0.39 -11.52 6.83
C PRO A 10 -0.52 -11.18 5.65
N VAL A 11 -1.71 -10.76 5.98
CA VAL A 11 -2.68 -10.26 5.01
C VAL A 11 -2.71 -8.74 5.15
N TRP A 12 -2.69 -8.06 4.02
CA TRP A 12 -2.85 -6.61 4.03
C TRP A 12 -4.01 -6.23 3.14
N ILE A 13 -4.70 -5.18 3.51
CA ILE A 13 -5.82 -4.64 2.76
C ILE A 13 -5.68 -3.14 2.72
N ALA A 14 -5.83 -2.57 1.56
CA ALA A 14 -5.81 -1.12 1.40
C ALA A 14 -7.15 -0.64 0.88
N TYR A 15 -7.61 0.46 1.42
CA TYR A 15 -8.83 1.14 0.99
C TYR A 15 -8.46 2.53 0.50
N VAL A 16 -9.02 2.92 -0.61
CA VAL A 16 -8.82 4.26 -1.17
C VAL A 16 -10.20 4.88 -1.31
N ASP A 17 -10.39 6.00 -0.61
CA ASP A 17 -11.67 6.70 -0.55
C ASP A 17 -12.82 5.77 -0.16
N GLY A 18 -12.52 4.88 0.81
CA GLY A 18 -13.52 3.96 1.36
C GLY A 18 -13.74 2.70 0.55
N ARG A 19 -13.05 2.53 -0.56
CA ARG A 19 -13.20 1.35 -1.42
C ARG A 19 -11.95 0.50 -1.37
N ARG A 20 -12.13 -0.79 -1.28
CA ARG A 20 -10.99 -1.70 -1.30
C ARG A 20 -10.24 -1.58 -2.62
N LEU A 21 -8.93 -1.56 -2.53
CA LEU A 21 -8.06 -1.49 -3.70
C LEU A 21 -8.37 -2.65 -4.64
N GLY A 22 -8.48 -2.36 -5.93
CA GLY A 22 -8.83 -3.37 -6.92
C GLY A 22 -7.76 -4.46 -7.07
N THR A 23 -8.18 -5.61 -7.58
CA THR A 23 -7.30 -6.77 -7.69
C THR A 23 -6.08 -6.52 -8.57
N GLY A 24 -6.22 -5.70 -9.61
CA GLY A 24 -5.08 -5.36 -10.46
C GLY A 24 -4.00 -4.59 -9.70
N TYR A 25 -4.43 -3.67 -8.83
CA TYR A 25 -3.48 -2.94 -7.99
C TYR A 25 -2.91 -3.84 -6.90
N GLU A 26 -3.74 -4.68 -6.29
CA GLU A 26 -3.25 -5.59 -5.27
C GLU A 26 -2.18 -6.53 -5.85
N GLY A 27 -2.40 -7.02 -7.06
CA GLY A 27 -1.44 -7.90 -7.71
C GLY A 27 -0.14 -7.19 -8.08
N ALA A 28 -0.19 -5.89 -8.32
CA ALA A 28 0.98 -5.10 -8.70
C ALA A 28 1.76 -4.57 -7.49
N LEU A 29 1.19 -4.65 -6.29
CA LEU A 29 1.83 -4.10 -5.10
C LEU A 29 3.05 -4.94 -4.74
N LYS A 30 4.19 -4.27 -4.60
CA LYS A 30 5.46 -4.92 -4.27
C LYS A 30 5.85 -4.71 -2.83
N ARG A 31 5.64 -3.52 -2.29
CA ARG A 31 6.06 -3.20 -0.93
C ARG A 31 5.16 -2.14 -0.33
N ILE A 32 5.07 -2.18 0.99
CA ILE A 32 4.40 -1.17 1.80
C ILE A 32 5.41 -0.69 2.82
N TYR A 33 5.64 0.62 2.86
CA TYR A 33 6.46 1.23 3.89
C TYR A 33 5.58 2.11 4.76
N ILE A 34 5.68 1.93 6.07
CA ILE A 34 4.96 2.75 7.02
C ILE A 34 5.97 3.28 8.00
N HIS A 35 6.05 4.59 8.10
CA HIS A 35 6.91 5.28 9.04
C HIS A 35 6.04 5.98 10.07
N ASP A 36 6.08 5.47 11.29
CA ASP A 36 5.31 6.02 12.39
C ASP A 36 6.29 6.61 13.39
N ARG A 37 6.19 7.93 13.58
CA ARG A 37 7.05 8.64 14.50
C ARG A 37 6.22 9.22 15.61
N LEU A 38 6.77 9.17 16.83
CA LEU A 38 6.06 9.68 17.99
C LEU A 38 5.79 11.18 17.90
N ASP A 39 6.71 11.94 17.29
CA ASP A 39 6.63 13.39 17.29
C ASP A 39 6.07 13.98 16.01
N PHE A 40 5.78 13.15 15.01
CA PHE A 40 5.33 13.63 13.70
C PHE A 40 4.21 12.77 13.18
N ALA A 41 3.39 13.38 12.33
CA ALA A 41 2.42 12.62 11.57
C ALA A 41 3.14 11.52 10.80
N GLY A 42 2.56 10.36 10.80
CA GLY A 42 3.12 9.23 10.10
C GLY A 42 3.10 9.41 8.59
N THR A 43 3.99 8.73 7.92
CA THR A 43 4.01 8.67 6.46
C THR A 43 3.96 7.22 6.01
N ALA A 44 3.51 6.99 4.80
CA ALA A 44 3.50 5.66 4.23
C ALA A 44 3.74 5.76 2.73
N SER A 45 4.18 4.65 2.14
CA SER A 45 4.35 4.55 0.71
C SER A 45 3.89 3.18 0.25
N LEU A 46 3.21 3.15 -0.88
CA LEU A 46 2.89 1.92 -1.59
C LEU A 46 3.73 1.88 -2.85
N LEU A 47 4.45 0.77 -3.05
CA LEU A 47 5.26 0.58 -4.25
C LEU A 47 4.61 -0.46 -5.14
N PHE A 48 4.20 -0.01 -6.30
CA PHE A 48 3.58 -0.88 -7.30
C PHE A 48 4.61 -1.21 -8.39
N GLY A 49 4.58 -2.45 -8.85
CA GLY A 49 5.34 -2.86 -10.02
C GLY A 49 4.77 -2.22 -11.27
N ILE A 50 5.03 -2.81 -12.44
CA ILE A 50 4.55 -2.24 -13.69
C ILE A 50 3.08 -1.94 -13.55
N PRO A 51 2.69 -0.66 -13.48
CA PRO A 51 1.29 -0.33 -13.25
C PRO A 51 0.45 -0.65 -14.48
N PRO A 52 -0.84 -0.93 -14.29
CA PRO A 52 -1.75 -1.02 -15.42
C PRO A 52 -1.69 0.23 -16.27
N ALA A 53 -1.99 0.08 -17.55
CA ALA A 53 -1.88 1.20 -18.49
C ALA A 53 -2.71 2.39 -18.06
N ASP A 54 -3.79 2.15 -17.34
CA ASP A 54 -4.70 3.20 -16.88
C ASP A 54 -4.49 3.58 -15.42
N PHE A 55 -3.32 3.27 -14.85
CA PHE A 55 -3.02 3.49 -13.43
C PHE A 55 -3.42 4.89 -12.96
N PHE A 56 -3.09 5.91 -13.73
CA PHE A 56 -3.38 7.29 -13.34
C PHE A 56 -4.69 7.81 -13.92
N ASN A 57 -5.34 7.04 -14.78
CA ASN A 57 -6.51 7.51 -15.51
C ASN A 57 -7.83 7.00 -14.97
N ASP A 58 -7.79 5.97 -14.11
CA ASP A 58 -9.02 5.37 -13.60
C ASP A 58 -9.54 6.05 -12.34
N GLY A 59 -8.82 7.03 -11.82
CA GLY A 59 -9.26 7.78 -10.65
C GLY A 59 -9.06 7.06 -9.32
N THR A 60 -8.42 5.90 -9.32
CA THR A 60 -8.20 5.17 -8.07
C THR A 60 -7.36 5.98 -7.10
N PHE A 61 -6.24 6.53 -7.57
CA PHE A 61 -5.38 7.36 -6.74
C PHE A 61 -5.33 8.76 -7.30
N THR A 62 -5.66 9.74 -6.46
CA THR A 62 -5.47 11.16 -6.79
C THR A 62 -4.87 11.83 -5.57
N ILE A 63 -4.24 12.98 -5.78
CA ILE A 63 -3.73 13.76 -4.66
C ILE A 63 -4.91 14.13 -3.78
N GLY A 64 -4.78 13.86 -2.48
CA GLY A 64 -5.85 14.07 -1.53
C GLY A 64 -6.77 12.88 -1.30
N SER A 65 -6.63 11.81 -2.09
CA SER A 65 -7.39 10.59 -1.81
C SER A 65 -7.07 10.07 -0.42
N GLU A 66 -8.09 9.64 0.29
CA GLU A 66 -7.93 9.05 1.61
C GLU A 66 -7.55 7.58 1.47
N VAL A 67 -6.49 7.19 2.18
CA VAL A 67 -6.00 5.81 2.12
C VAL A 67 -5.94 5.26 3.53
N SER A 68 -6.45 4.06 3.72
CA SER A 68 -6.24 3.33 4.96
C SER A 68 -5.61 1.98 4.63
N ILE A 69 -4.65 1.59 5.45
CA ILE A 69 -3.93 0.33 5.27
C ILE A 69 -4.16 -0.52 6.51
N HIS A 70 -4.59 -1.75 6.28
CA HIS A 70 -4.85 -2.71 7.34
C HIS A 70 -3.90 -3.88 7.18
N LEU A 71 -3.40 -4.39 8.28
CA LEU A 71 -2.45 -5.47 8.28
C LEU A 71 -2.80 -6.46 9.40
N GLY A 72 -2.60 -7.72 9.16
CA GLY A 72 -2.86 -8.74 10.17
C GLY A 72 -2.77 -10.13 9.59
N TYR A 73 -3.43 -11.05 10.26
CA TYR A 73 -3.43 -12.45 9.86
C TYR A 73 -4.86 -12.92 9.74
N LYS A 74 -5.20 -13.50 8.59
CA LYS A 74 -6.54 -14.04 8.34
C LYS A 74 -7.61 -13.01 8.64
N ASP A 75 -8.41 -13.26 9.66
CA ASP A 75 -9.55 -12.42 10.01
C ASP A 75 -9.21 -11.32 11.00
N ASP A 76 -8.00 -11.32 11.52
CA ASP A 76 -7.59 -10.32 12.52
C ASP A 76 -6.72 -9.27 11.85
N VAL A 77 -7.35 -8.38 11.12
CA VAL A 77 -6.69 -7.33 10.37
C VAL A 77 -7.00 -5.99 11.02
N GLN A 78 -5.97 -5.22 11.33
CA GLN A 78 -6.11 -3.95 12.03
C GLN A 78 -5.56 -2.82 11.18
N GLU A 79 -6.17 -1.65 11.31
CA GLU A 79 -5.68 -0.46 10.63
C GLU A 79 -4.34 -0.06 11.22
N VAL A 80 -3.34 0.05 10.36
CA VAL A 80 -1.98 0.45 10.76
C VAL A 80 -1.60 1.81 10.21
N PHE A 81 -2.36 2.33 9.27
CA PHE A 81 -2.12 3.65 8.71
C PHE A 81 -3.41 4.20 8.11
N ALA A 82 -3.63 5.49 8.30
CA ALA A 82 -4.69 6.23 7.64
C ALA A 82 -4.15 7.61 7.31
N GLY A 83 -4.35 8.04 6.08
CA GLY A 83 -3.84 9.34 5.65
C GLY A 83 -4.30 9.68 4.25
N GLU A 84 -3.63 10.62 3.64
CA GLU A 84 -3.97 11.11 2.32
C GLU A 84 -2.81 10.96 1.35
N VAL A 85 -3.12 10.74 0.09
CA VAL A 85 -2.10 10.72 -0.96
C VAL A 85 -1.56 12.13 -1.14
N THR A 86 -0.22 12.24 -1.07
CA THR A 86 0.44 13.53 -1.22
C THR A 86 1.30 13.60 -2.48
N GLY A 87 1.61 12.47 -3.09
CA GLY A 87 2.42 12.50 -4.29
C GLY A 87 2.67 11.15 -4.89
N PHE A 88 3.25 11.18 -6.06
CA PHE A 88 3.65 9.99 -6.81
C PHE A 88 5.08 10.16 -7.25
N ALA A 89 5.85 9.09 -7.23
CA ALA A 89 7.24 9.13 -7.69
C ALA A 89 7.58 7.85 -8.45
N PRO A 90 8.03 7.98 -9.69
CA PRO A 90 8.56 6.82 -10.39
C PRO A 90 9.89 6.42 -9.77
N ARG A 91 10.13 5.12 -9.71
CA ARG A 91 11.35 4.56 -9.14
C ARG A 91 11.80 3.37 -9.96
N LEU A 92 13.03 2.95 -9.73
CA LEU A 92 13.55 1.70 -10.27
C LEU A 92 13.89 0.80 -9.10
N ASP A 93 13.63 -0.49 -9.24
CA ASP A 93 14.08 -1.45 -8.24
C ASP A 93 15.58 -1.77 -8.46
N GLU A 94 16.10 -2.70 -7.67
CA GLU A 94 17.51 -3.07 -7.73
C GLU A 94 17.92 -3.69 -9.07
N TYR A 95 16.95 -4.13 -9.85
CA TYR A 95 17.17 -4.69 -11.19
C TYR A 95 16.77 -3.71 -12.29
N SER A 96 16.57 -2.46 -11.94
CA SER A 96 16.14 -1.40 -12.86
C SER A 96 14.75 -1.61 -13.45
N ALA A 97 13.92 -2.42 -12.79
CA ALA A 97 12.53 -2.56 -13.19
C ALA A 97 11.72 -1.36 -12.71
N PRO A 98 10.79 -0.86 -13.52
CA PRO A 98 10.03 0.33 -13.13
C PRO A 98 9.07 0.06 -11.99
N LEU A 99 8.99 1.00 -11.06
CA LEU A 99 8.07 0.99 -9.95
C LEU A 99 7.40 2.35 -9.87
N MET A 100 6.20 2.37 -9.30
CA MET A 100 5.51 3.61 -9.00
C MET A 100 5.28 3.68 -7.49
N GLU A 101 5.77 4.73 -6.88
CA GLU A 101 5.56 4.97 -5.46
C GLU A 101 4.40 5.93 -5.27
N VAL A 102 3.45 5.52 -4.43
CA VAL A 102 2.36 6.40 -3.98
C VAL A 102 2.70 6.82 -2.56
N LYS A 103 2.92 8.11 -2.37
CA LYS A 103 3.31 8.67 -1.08
C LYS A 103 2.10 9.21 -0.35
N MET A 104 2.06 8.98 0.97
CA MET A 104 0.93 9.36 1.79
C MET A 104 1.40 9.96 3.09
N HIS A 105 0.60 10.87 3.65
CA HIS A 105 0.79 11.45 4.98
C HIS A 105 -0.46 11.24 5.82
N PHE A 106 -0.21 10.99 7.08
CA PHE A 106 -1.28 10.90 8.09
C PHE A 106 -2.03 12.22 8.21
#